data_ce2dbff9502b001dfc6fb3ea0313f82c
#
_entry.id   ce2dbff9502b001dfc6fb3ea0313f82c
#
_cell.length_a   1.000
_cell.length_b   1.000
_cell.length_c   1.000
_cell.angle_alpha   90.00
_cell.angle_beta   90.00
_cell.angle_gamma   90.00
#
_symmetry.space_group_name_H-M   'P 1'
#
loop_
_entity.id
_entity.type
_entity.pdbx_description
1 polymer ?
#
loop_
_entity_poly.entity_id
_entity_poly.type
_entity_poly.pdbx_seq_one_letter_code
_entity_poly.pdbx_strand_id
1 'polypeptide(L)'
;SLLSRVRIKSTLNYVFSLEDYIGMTEFYDFKAFGLGQLIFWNKQTGVKYVYHTFMANPRRFVPNNTSKARCASYNKNRHIKISWGRNHKHTAFMFRVKGDKARPFAEGFCMAMMNDKNHTDAMFVNPSPASSRCSATWFNSMSIRGKIELNGQSAQDSNGLAAMIINRCYYKFRSRAK
;
A
#
# COMPACT_ATOMS: atom_id res chain seq x y z
N SER A 1 17.55 -20.58 7.25
CA SER A 1 17.00 -21.05 8.53
C SER A 1 15.61 -20.45 8.75
N LEU A 2 14.73 -21.11 9.47
CA LEU A 2 13.38 -20.66 9.79
C LEU A 2 13.40 -19.31 10.54
N LEU A 3 14.39 -19.15 11.43
CA LEU A 3 14.62 -17.93 12.21
C LEU A 3 15.00 -16.71 11.34
N SER A 4 15.66 -16.90 10.20
CA SER A 4 16.00 -15.79 9.30
C SER A 4 14.76 -15.23 8.60
N ARG A 5 13.76 -16.07 8.32
CA ARG A 5 12.50 -15.63 7.69
C ARG A 5 11.65 -14.74 8.60
N VAL A 6 11.65 -15.00 9.91
CA VAL A 6 10.90 -14.19 10.89
C VAL A 6 11.53 -12.80 11.10
N ARG A 7 12.82 -12.66 10.77
CA ARG A 7 13.55 -11.39 10.93
C ARG A 7 13.39 -10.42 9.77
N ILE A 8 12.84 -10.85 8.63
CA ILE A 8 12.58 -9.98 7.50
C ILE A 8 11.18 -9.42 7.63
N LYS A 9 11.07 -8.11 7.78
CA LYS A 9 9.81 -7.37 7.72
C LYS A 9 9.69 -6.72 6.36
N SER A 10 8.49 -6.74 5.82
CA SER A 10 8.19 -6.10 4.55
C SER A 10 7.01 -5.19 4.71
N THR A 11 7.06 -4.03 4.09
CA THR A 11 5.95 -3.09 4.02
C THR A 11 5.69 -2.72 2.57
N LEU A 12 4.45 -2.49 2.25
CA LEU A 12 4.04 -1.86 1.00
C LEU A 12 3.17 -0.66 1.37
N ASN A 13 3.58 0.51 0.93
CA ASN A 13 2.85 1.75 1.08
C ASN A 13 2.43 2.25 -0.30
N TYR A 14 1.18 2.63 -0.44
CA TYR A 14 0.66 3.29 -1.63
C TYR A 14 0.02 4.60 -1.20
N VAL A 15 0.66 5.69 -1.57
CA VAL A 15 0.19 7.06 -1.30
C VAL A 15 -0.47 7.59 -2.57
N PHE A 16 -1.59 8.25 -2.43
CA PHE A 16 -2.33 8.81 -3.56
C PHE A 16 -2.89 10.20 -3.24
N SER A 17 -3.02 11.00 -4.27
CA SER A 17 -3.70 12.30 -4.22
C SER A 17 -4.57 12.42 -5.46
N LEU A 18 -5.87 12.41 -5.27
CA LEU A 18 -6.90 12.74 -6.25
C LEU A 18 -7.37 14.19 -6.03
N GLU A 19 -8.32 14.65 -6.82
CA GLU A 19 -8.88 16.00 -6.67
C GLU A 19 -9.43 16.26 -5.27
N ASP A 20 -10.35 15.40 -4.81
CA ASP A 20 -11.05 15.58 -3.53
C ASP A 20 -10.39 14.89 -2.34
N TYR A 21 -9.51 13.94 -2.58
CA TYR A 21 -8.95 13.09 -1.53
C TYR A 21 -7.44 12.96 -1.62
N ILE A 22 -6.80 12.93 -0.46
CA ILE A 22 -5.42 12.48 -0.31
C ILE A 22 -5.40 11.33 0.69
N GLY A 23 -4.60 10.30 0.42
CA GLY A 23 -4.56 9.17 1.33
C GLY A 23 -3.43 8.21 1.09
N MET A 24 -3.43 7.16 1.88
CA MET A 24 -2.50 6.05 1.74
C MET A 24 -3.12 4.74 2.18
N THR A 25 -2.64 3.66 1.58
CA THR A 25 -2.81 2.32 2.12
C THR A 25 -1.46 1.74 2.47
N GLU A 26 -1.40 1.05 3.60
CA GLU A 26 -0.21 0.42 4.13
C GLU A 26 -0.47 -1.05 4.38
N PHE A 27 0.48 -1.87 3.98
CA PHE A 27 0.49 -3.31 4.24
C PHE A 27 1.76 -3.65 5.01
N TYR A 28 1.60 -4.17 6.21
CA TYR A 28 2.69 -4.62 7.07
C TYR A 28 2.74 -6.15 7.12
N ASP A 29 3.83 -6.73 6.65
CA ASP A 29 4.07 -8.16 6.70
C ASP A 29 5.10 -8.49 7.79
N PHE A 30 4.61 -8.98 8.91
CA PHE A 30 5.42 -9.41 10.05
C PHE A 30 5.73 -10.92 10.03
N LYS A 31 5.37 -11.64 8.95
CA LYS A 31 5.51 -13.09 8.74
C LYS A 31 4.59 -13.95 9.62
N ALA A 32 4.34 -13.57 10.86
CA ALA A 32 3.40 -14.25 11.75
C ALA A 32 1.97 -13.70 11.61
N PHE A 33 1.86 -12.42 11.30
CA PHE A 33 0.61 -11.73 11.05
C PHE A 33 0.82 -10.58 10.06
N GLY A 34 -0.24 -10.07 9.51
CA GLY A 34 -0.26 -8.91 8.62
C GLY A 34 -1.27 -7.87 9.08
N LEU A 35 -0.96 -6.62 8.78
CA LEU A 35 -1.87 -5.51 8.97
C LEU A 35 -2.06 -4.81 7.63
N GLY A 36 -3.31 -4.56 7.28
CA GLY A 36 -3.69 -3.66 6.20
C GLY A 36 -4.37 -2.43 6.77
N GLN A 37 -3.94 -1.26 6.34
CA GLN A 37 -4.50 0.01 6.77
C GLN A 37 -4.82 0.87 5.55
N LEU A 38 -5.97 1.50 5.55
CA LEU A 38 -6.37 2.52 4.62
C LEU A 38 -6.68 3.79 5.39
N ILE A 39 -6.05 4.88 5.02
CA ILE A 39 -6.28 6.22 5.58
C ILE A 39 -6.49 7.16 4.41
N PHE A 40 -7.52 8.00 4.48
CA PHE A 40 -7.66 9.10 3.54
C PHE A 40 -8.37 10.30 4.18
N TRP A 41 -8.12 11.46 3.63
CA TRP A 41 -8.69 12.74 4.04
C TRP A 41 -9.45 13.36 2.88
N ASN A 42 -10.62 13.89 3.17
CA ASN A 42 -11.28 14.80 2.26
C ASN A 42 -10.54 16.15 2.31
N LYS A 43 -10.07 16.63 1.16
CA LYS A 43 -9.27 17.87 1.08
C LYS A 43 -10.08 19.14 1.40
N GLN A 44 -11.39 19.12 1.14
CA GLN A 44 -12.26 20.27 1.37
C GLN A 44 -12.68 20.38 2.84
N THR A 45 -13.05 19.26 3.45
CA THR A 45 -13.56 19.24 4.83
C THR A 45 -12.50 18.93 5.88
N GLY A 46 -11.34 18.41 5.48
CA GLY A 46 -10.28 17.92 6.38
C GLY A 46 -10.64 16.67 7.16
N VAL A 47 -11.81 16.08 6.91
CA VAL A 47 -12.25 14.86 7.63
C VAL A 47 -11.39 13.68 7.26
N LYS A 48 -10.90 12.99 8.30
CA LYS A 48 -10.04 11.81 8.20
C LYS A 48 -10.84 10.54 8.38
N TYR A 49 -10.60 9.58 7.49
CA TYR A 49 -11.18 8.23 7.55
C TYR A 49 -10.07 7.19 7.70
N VAL A 50 -10.21 6.28 8.67
CA VAL A 50 -9.20 5.25 8.98
C VAL A 50 -9.86 3.88 9.08
N TYR A 51 -9.37 2.93 8.29
CA TYR A 51 -9.84 1.55 8.27
C TYR A 51 -8.67 0.58 8.46
N HIS A 52 -8.80 -0.37 9.37
CA HIS A 52 -7.77 -1.37 9.64
C HIS A 52 -8.27 -2.77 9.33
N THR A 53 -7.41 -3.62 8.84
CA THR A 53 -7.65 -5.05 8.66
C THR A 53 -6.49 -5.84 9.22
N PHE A 54 -6.77 -6.67 10.22
CA PHE A 54 -5.82 -7.63 10.76
C PHE A 54 -5.97 -8.97 10.02
N MET A 55 -4.84 -9.58 9.66
CA MET A 55 -4.78 -10.89 9.03
C MET A 55 -3.87 -11.80 9.84
N ALA A 56 -4.44 -12.87 10.40
CA ALA A 56 -3.66 -13.90 11.07
C ALA A 56 -2.92 -14.75 10.03
N ASN A 57 -1.63 -14.99 10.27
CA ASN A 57 -0.78 -15.90 9.51
C ASN A 57 -0.86 -15.76 7.96
N PRO A 58 -0.67 -14.55 7.39
CA PRO A 58 -0.76 -14.36 5.96
C PRO A 58 0.46 -14.99 5.27
N ARG A 59 0.20 -15.92 4.37
CA ARG A 59 1.27 -16.44 3.51
C ARG A 59 1.67 -15.37 2.49
N ARG A 60 2.90 -14.82 2.61
CA ARG A 60 3.47 -13.83 1.68
C ARG A 60 2.56 -12.63 1.43
N PHE A 61 2.25 -11.92 2.49
CA PHE A 61 1.36 -10.77 2.43
C PHE A 61 1.92 -9.67 1.50
N VAL A 62 3.17 -9.26 1.69
CA VAL A 62 3.88 -8.40 0.73
C VAL A 62 4.70 -9.30 -0.20
N PRO A 63 4.37 -9.34 -1.51
CA PRO A 63 4.97 -10.27 -2.45
C PRO A 63 6.45 -9.95 -2.73
N ASN A 64 7.21 -11.01 -3.06
CA ASN A 64 8.63 -10.87 -3.41
C ASN A 64 8.85 -10.37 -4.84
N ASN A 65 7.89 -10.59 -5.72
CA ASN A 65 8.01 -10.22 -7.11
C ASN A 65 7.64 -8.76 -7.31
N THR A 66 8.58 -7.95 -7.81
CA THR A 66 8.35 -6.55 -8.14
C THR A 66 7.90 -6.35 -9.59
N SER A 67 8.03 -7.37 -10.45
CA SER A 67 7.65 -7.26 -11.86
C SER A 67 6.14 -7.38 -12.07
N LYS A 68 5.50 -8.35 -11.40
CA LYS A 68 4.06 -8.55 -11.47
C LYS A 68 3.58 -9.20 -10.17
N ALA A 69 2.72 -8.52 -9.46
CA ALA A 69 2.18 -9.06 -8.22
C ALA A 69 0.90 -8.34 -7.76
N ARG A 70 0.38 -8.83 -6.67
CA ARG A 70 -0.73 -8.20 -5.94
C ARG A 70 -0.49 -8.33 -4.43
N CYS A 71 -0.92 -7.31 -3.69
CA CYS A 71 -1.04 -7.33 -2.25
C CYS A 71 -2.48 -7.04 -1.89
N ALA A 72 -3.08 -7.82 -1.01
CA ALA A 72 -4.47 -7.64 -0.62
C ALA A 72 -4.67 -7.97 0.85
N SER A 73 -5.41 -7.11 1.53
CA SER A 73 -5.89 -7.31 2.89
C SER A 73 -7.41 -7.40 2.86
N TYR A 74 -7.98 -8.45 3.41
CA TYR A 74 -9.42 -8.65 3.35
C TYR A 74 -9.97 -9.36 4.58
N ASN A 75 -11.17 -8.96 4.95
CA ASN A 75 -12.08 -9.70 5.81
C ASN A 75 -13.52 -9.50 5.31
N LYS A 76 -14.53 -10.04 6.00
CA LYS A 76 -15.93 -9.93 5.59
C LYS A 76 -16.43 -8.48 5.38
N ASN A 77 -15.78 -7.49 5.99
CA ASN A 77 -16.20 -6.09 6.00
C ASN A 77 -15.25 -5.16 5.25
N ARG A 78 -14.04 -5.62 4.90
CA ARG A 78 -13.00 -4.76 4.34
C ARG A 78 -12.16 -5.52 3.33
N HIS A 79 -12.05 -4.94 2.16
CA HIS A 79 -11.18 -5.41 1.09
C HIS A 79 -10.34 -4.24 0.60
N ILE A 80 -9.02 -4.36 0.70
CA ILE A 80 -8.06 -3.37 0.22
C ILE A 80 -7.04 -4.13 -0.61
N LYS A 81 -6.84 -3.73 -1.86
CA LYS A 81 -5.99 -4.44 -2.82
C LYS A 81 -5.20 -3.46 -3.67
N ILE A 82 -3.93 -3.77 -3.86
CA ILE A 82 -3.10 -3.17 -4.89
C ILE A 82 -2.51 -4.27 -5.78
N SER A 83 -2.47 -4.04 -7.08
CA SER A 83 -1.85 -4.93 -8.06
C SER A 83 -1.01 -4.12 -9.03
N TRP A 84 0.08 -4.69 -9.51
CA TRP A 84 0.97 -4.06 -10.47
C TRP A 84 1.56 -5.04 -11.47
N GLY A 85 1.97 -4.50 -12.61
CA GLY A 85 2.67 -5.22 -13.66
C GLY A 85 3.62 -4.28 -14.38
N ARG A 86 4.94 -4.39 -14.12
CA ARG A 86 5.96 -3.52 -14.70
C ARG A 86 5.99 -3.59 -16.23
N ASN A 87 5.88 -4.78 -16.79
CA ASN A 87 5.90 -4.96 -18.24
C ASN A 87 4.76 -4.22 -18.96
N HIS A 88 3.64 -4.05 -18.29
CA HIS A 88 2.47 -3.33 -18.80
C HIS A 88 2.34 -1.93 -18.19
N LYS A 89 3.32 -1.49 -17.42
CA LYS A 89 3.35 -0.18 -16.72
C LYS A 89 2.01 0.16 -16.05
N HIS A 90 1.33 -0.84 -15.48
CA HIS A 90 0.05 -0.64 -14.82
C HIS A 90 0.16 -0.86 -13.32
N THR A 91 -0.57 -0.05 -12.57
CA THR A 91 -0.85 -0.24 -11.15
C THR A 91 -2.32 0.05 -10.95
N ALA A 92 -3.01 -0.85 -10.26
CA ALA A 92 -4.40 -0.66 -9.88
C ALA A 92 -4.53 -0.79 -8.37
N PHE A 93 -5.11 0.23 -7.76
CA PHE A 93 -5.47 0.25 -6.36
C PHE A 93 -6.98 0.26 -6.25
N MET A 94 -7.53 -0.62 -5.43
CA MET A 94 -8.96 -0.70 -5.16
C MET A 94 -9.22 -1.01 -3.70
N PHE A 95 -10.30 -0.47 -3.19
CA PHE A 95 -10.81 -0.83 -1.87
C PHE A 95 -12.33 -0.79 -1.81
N ARG A 96 -12.87 -1.59 -0.91
CA ARG A 96 -14.25 -1.55 -0.49
C ARG A 96 -14.31 -1.85 1.00
N VAL A 97 -14.78 -0.88 1.78
CA VAL A 97 -14.77 -0.96 3.24
C VAL A 97 -16.15 -0.61 3.78
N LYS A 98 -16.70 -1.53 4.59
CA LYS A 98 -17.98 -1.31 5.24
C LYS A 98 -17.84 -0.23 6.31
N GLY A 99 -18.81 0.67 6.35
CA GLY A 99 -18.92 1.68 7.38
C GLY A 99 -19.34 1.10 8.74
N ASP A 100 -19.19 1.92 9.76
CA ASP A 100 -19.71 1.72 11.11
C ASP A 100 -20.26 3.04 11.66
N LYS A 101 -20.56 3.12 12.95
CA LYS A 101 -21.11 4.34 13.58
C LYS A 101 -20.19 5.57 13.42
N ALA A 102 -18.89 5.36 13.29
CA ALA A 102 -17.89 6.44 13.23
C ALA A 102 -17.34 6.69 11.81
N ARG A 103 -17.60 5.78 10.86
CA ARG A 103 -17.00 5.79 9.52
C ARG A 103 -18.02 5.44 8.46
N PRO A 104 -18.04 6.15 7.32
CA PRO A 104 -18.93 5.82 6.21
C PRO A 104 -18.53 4.49 5.55
N PHE A 105 -19.46 3.90 4.79
CA PHE A 105 -19.09 2.97 3.74
C PHE A 105 -18.27 3.73 2.70
N ALA A 106 -17.17 3.13 2.26
CA ALA A 106 -16.32 3.73 1.23
C ALA A 106 -15.84 2.69 0.22
N GLU A 107 -15.84 3.08 -1.03
CA GLU A 107 -15.18 2.33 -2.08
C GLU A 107 -14.40 3.26 -2.99
N GLY A 108 -13.32 2.73 -3.56
CA GLY A 108 -12.47 3.51 -4.44
C GLY A 108 -11.67 2.64 -5.39
N PHE A 109 -11.34 3.25 -6.50
CA PHE A 109 -10.53 2.64 -7.54
C PHE A 109 -9.62 3.71 -8.14
N CYS A 110 -8.32 3.38 -8.24
CA CYS A 110 -7.34 4.21 -8.93
C CYS A 110 -6.50 3.31 -9.85
N MET A 111 -6.20 3.82 -11.03
CA MET A 111 -5.39 3.11 -12.03
C MET A 111 -4.29 4.03 -12.55
N ALA A 112 -3.08 3.49 -12.75
CA ALA A 112 -1.99 4.22 -13.37
C ALA A 112 -2.32 4.53 -14.83
N MET A 113 -1.89 5.72 -15.28
CA MET A 113 -2.02 6.15 -16.67
C MET A 113 -0.83 5.66 -17.48
N MET A 114 -1.08 5.01 -18.62
CA MET A 114 -0.07 4.27 -19.39
C MET A 114 1.03 5.13 -20.04
N ASN A 115 0.78 6.39 -20.35
CA ASN A 115 1.71 7.29 -21.05
C ASN A 115 2.18 8.43 -20.14
N ASP A 116 2.65 8.08 -18.95
CA ASP A 116 2.94 9.05 -17.92
C ASP A 116 4.36 9.60 -17.97
N LYS A 117 4.47 10.92 -18.08
CA LYS A 117 5.74 11.66 -17.96
C LYS A 117 6.27 11.66 -16.51
N ASN A 118 5.41 11.42 -15.54
CA ASN A 118 5.76 11.45 -14.11
C ASN A 118 6.14 10.07 -13.57
N HIS A 119 6.24 9.05 -14.43
CA HIS A 119 6.61 7.72 -14.02
C HIS A 119 8.07 7.64 -13.62
N THR A 120 8.34 7.30 -12.37
CA THR A 120 9.66 6.97 -11.86
C THR A 120 9.65 5.58 -11.29
N ASP A 121 10.64 4.79 -11.63
CA ASP A 121 10.84 3.43 -11.11
C ASP A 121 12.30 3.32 -10.65
N ALA A 122 12.51 3.24 -9.34
CA ALA A 122 13.84 3.21 -8.74
C ALA A 122 13.94 2.15 -7.65
N MET A 123 15.11 1.54 -7.53
CA MET A 123 15.41 0.59 -6.46
C MET A 123 16.65 1.05 -5.71
N PHE A 124 16.55 1.11 -4.40
CA PHE A 124 17.62 1.49 -3.50
C PHE A 124 17.97 0.30 -2.62
N VAL A 125 19.26 0.00 -2.50
CA VAL A 125 19.76 -0.99 -1.54
C VAL A 125 20.67 -0.26 -0.57
N ASN A 126 20.31 -0.32 0.72
CA ASN A 126 21.16 0.19 1.78
C ASN A 126 21.88 -1.00 2.44
N PRO A 127 23.18 -1.16 2.23
CA PRO A 127 24.01 -2.15 2.91
C PRO A 127 24.23 -1.68 4.37
N SER A 128 23.23 -1.80 5.22
CA SER A 128 23.34 -1.46 6.63
C SER A 128 24.43 -2.30 7.34
N PRO A 129 24.92 -1.93 8.57
CA PRO A 129 26.28 -2.14 9.09
C PRO A 129 26.84 -3.58 9.05
N ALA A 130 26.11 -4.51 8.49
CA ALA A 130 26.61 -5.83 8.16
C ALA A 130 25.95 -6.30 6.87
N SER A 131 26.71 -6.90 5.95
CA SER A 131 26.25 -7.44 4.66
C SER A 131 25.04 -8.37 4.74
N SER A 132 24.81 -9.00 5.91
CA SER A 132 23.66 -9.85 6.18
C SER A 132 22.41 -9.11 6.63
N ARG A 133 22.39 -7.77 6.62
CA ARG A 133 21.31 -6.94 7.17
C ARG A 133 20.93 -5.78 6.27
N CYS A 134 21.08 -5.96 4.98
CA CYS A 134 20.67 -4.93 4.02
C CYS A 134 19.16 -4.66 4.09
N SER A 135 18.78 -3.44 3.76
CA SER A 135 17.43 -3.08 3.41
C SER A 135 17.35 -2.78 1.92
N ALA A 136 16.21 -3.10 1.32
CA ALA A 136 15.92 -2.75 -0.06
C ALA A 136 14.60 -1.99 -0.11
N THR A 137 14.58 -0.92 -0.87
CA THR A 137 13.39 -0.11 -1.13
C THR A 137 13.17 -0.04 -2.64
N TRP A 138 11.98 -0.43 -3.07
CA TRP A 138 11.51 -0.16 -4.42
C TRP A 138 10.50 0.98 -4.36
N PHE A 139 10.77 2.03 -5.13
CA PHE A 139 9.95 3.22 -5.27
C PHE A 139 9.41 3.32 -6.69
N ASN A 140 8.13 3.59 -6.80
CA ASN A 140 7.47 3.79 -8.09
C ASN A 140 6.47 4.95 -7.95
N SER A 141 6.63 6.01 -8.76
CA SER A 141 5.67 7.12 -8.83
C SER A 141 4.97 7.13 -10.19
N MET A 142 3.74 7.60 -10.21
CA MET A 142 2.90 7.53 -11.40
C MET A 142 1.76 8.55 -11.35
N SER A 143 1.30 9.01 -12.51
CA SER A 143 -0.02 9.63 -12.62
C SER A 143 -1.09 8.56 -12.55
N ILE A 144 -2.20 8.89 -11.93
CA ILE A 144 -3.35 8.01 -11.77
C ILE A 144 -4.63 8.70 -12.21
N ARG A 145 -5.63 7.89 -12.51
CA ARG A 145 -7.01 8.30 -12.64
C ARG A 145 -7.88 7.40 -11.77
N GLY A 146 -8.82 7.99 -11.07
CA GLY A 146 -9.69 7.22 -10.20
C GLY A 146 -10.69 8.07 -9.43
N LYS A 147 -11.43 7.39 -8.56
CA LYS A 147 -12.47 8.01 -7.72
C LYS A 147 -12.57 7.33 -6.35
N ILE A 148 -13.14 8.06 -5.41
CA ILE A 148 -13.54 7.55 -4.10
C ILE A 148 -14.99 7.92 -3.87
N GLU A 149 -15.82 6.94 -3.56
CA GLU A 149 -17.24 7.08 -3.27
C GLU A 149 -17.50 6.81 -1.80
N LEU A 150 -18.28 7.68 -1.16
CA LEU A 150 -18.69 7.52 0.23
C LEU A 150 -20.20 7.29 0.29
N ASN A 151 -20.65 6.30 1.07
CA ASN A 151 -22.06 5.95 1.28
C ASN A 151 -22.86 5.74 -0.02
N GLY A 152 -22.18 5.27 -1.09
CA GLY A 152 -22.80 5.05 -2.40
C GLY A 152 -23.08 6.34 -3.20
N GLN A 153 -22.58 7.49 -2.75
CA GLN A 153 -22.64 8.72 -3.54
C GLN A 153 -21.72 8.60 -4.75
N SER A 154 -22.28 8.76 -5.93
CA SER A 154 -21.52 8.71 -7.17
C SER A 154 -20.49 9.83 -7.21
N ALA A 155 -19.24 9.47 -7.55
CA ALA A 155 -18.15 10.41 -7.77
C ALA A 155 -17.64 10.30 -9.20
N GLN A 156 -17.17 11.41 -9.75
CA GLN A 156 -16.52 11.40 -11.06
C GLN A 156 -15.06 10.98 -10.93
N ASP A 157 -14.53 10.34 -11.98
CA ASP A 157 -13.12 10.06 -12.08
C ASP A 157 -12.33 11.37 -12.13
N SER A 158 -11.34 11.48 -11.28
CA SER A 158 -10.38 12.58 -11.25
C SER A 158 -8.96 12.12 -11.54
N ASN A 159 -8.13 13.01 -12.05
CA ASN A 159 -6.72 12.77 -12.24
C ASN A 159 -5.97 13.04 -10.94
N GLY A 160 -4.82 12.39 -10.78
CA GLY A 160 -4.02 12.53 -9.59
C GLY A 160 -2.64 11.94 -9.72
N LEU A 161 -1.94 11.89 -8.60
CA LEU A 161 -0.60 11.32 -8.48
C LEU A 161 -0.61 10.22 -7.43
N ALA A 162 0.23 9.22 -7.62
CA ALA A 162 0.47 8.19 -6.61
C ALA A 162 1.93 7.80 -6.55
N ALA A 163 2.32 7.26 -5.39
CA ALA A 163 3.61 6.62 -5.20
C ALA A 163 3.41 5.28 -4.49
N MET A 164 4.08 4.25 -4.99
CA MET A 164 4.13 2.94 -4.37
C MET A 164 5.53 2.66 -3.87
N ILE A 165 5.66 2.26 -2.61
CA ILE A 165 6.93 2.03 -1.94
C ILE A 165 6.89 0.66 -1.30
N ILE A 166 7.78 -0.23 -1.72
CA ILE A 166 7.98 -1.54 -1.07
C ILE A 166 9.31 -1.52 -0.34
N ASN A 167 9.26 -1.69 0.97
CA ASN A 167 10.44 -1.80 1.81
C ASN A 167 10.61 -3.22 2.33
N ARG A 168 11.85 -3.67 2.36
CA ARG A 168 12.27 -4.91 2.98
C ARG A 168 13.47 -4.67 3.83
N CYS A 169 13.32 -4.95 5.11
CA CYS A 169 14.37 -4.70 6.08
C CYS A 169 14.60 -5.95 6.93
N TYR A 170 15.85 -6.22 7.22
CA TYR A 170 16.25 -7.23 8.18
C TYR A 170 16.34 -6.59 9.57
N TYR A 171 15.58 -7.10 10.55
CA TYR A 171 15.57 -6.59 11.92
C TYR A 171 16.25 -7.55 12.89
N LYS A 172 17.08 -7.00 13.78
CA LYS A 172 17.50 -7.72 14.98
C LYS A 172 16.37 -7.72 16.01
N PHE A 173 16.18 -8.83 16.71
CA PHE A 173 15.27 -8.90 17.87
C PHE A 173 15.73 -8.02 19.05
N ARG A 174 16.97 -7.57 19.04
CA ARG A 174 17.52 -6.59 20.00
C ARG A 174 18.11 -5.44 19.22
N SER A 175 17.35 -4.37 19.03
CA SER A 175 17.91 -3.05 18.77
C SER A 175 18.14 -2.42 20.15
N ARG A 176 19.37 -2.35 20.63
CA ARG A 176 19.72 -1.31 21.59
C ARG A 176 19.73 -0.02 20.78
N ALA A 177 18.72 0.82 20.99
CA ALA A 177 18.85 2.24 20.67
C ALA A 177 20.05 2.75 21.49
N LYS A 178 21.09 3.22 20.82
CA LYS A 178 22.10 4.08 21.41
C LYS A 178 21.66 5.50 21.18
#